data_adf510ca607cf9e4229dee22845259d3
#
_entry.id   adf510ca607cf9e4229dee22845259d3
#
_cell.length_a   1.000
_cell.length_b   1.000
_cell.length_c   1.000
_cell.angle_alpha   90.00
_cell.angle_beta   90.00
_cell.angle_gamma   90.00
#
_symmetry.space_group_name_H-M   'P 1'
#
loop_
_entity.id
_entity.type
_entity.pdbx_description
1 polymer ?
#
loop_
_entity_poly.entity_id
_entity_poly.type
_entity_poly.pdbx_seq_one_letter_code
_entity_poly.pdbx_strand_id
1 'polypeptide(L)'
;MRYKQSQIILLISVLTLFTCNHTQGIAAKPAKQQNLQTIASVLPPQPDANALAIPLTYKIETYDSQVMSAKRTYGVSLPPGYEQNPQQHYPVIFLLHGGHGEPTDWFQQNKGQALKTVEQLYKTGKLPPSIIITPDGNDKRGSSPYRDPQYIDGPNGNVSTAIGYELVRVVQSRYRTLPNPDFWAMGGLSSGGWGALNVGLHNLQNFSILFSHSGYFKDSSGPQNSPITYIKNIPLSAKKRLRVYLDVGTSDIEELDDAREFTKVLSQLQIYHISRQFPGSHTWQYWRKHLADSLTFVGEQFRLSEIAHASDNLGFDQPKNNQN
;
A
#
# COMPACT_ATOMS: atom_id res chain seq x y z
N MET A 1 -2.08 -51.87 -14.76
CA MET A 1 -2.77 -52.13 -13.46
C MET A 1 -3.14 -50.76 -12.91
N ARG A 2 -4.38 -50.32 -13.08
CA ARG A 2 -5.54 -50.27 -12.16
C ARG A 2 -5.09 -49.89 -10.74
N TYR A 3 -5.50 -48.72 -10.15
CA TYR A 3 -6.83 -48.48 -9.60
C TYR A 3 -7.11 -46.98 -9.40
N LYS A 4 -8.35 -46.57 -9.77
CA LYS A 4 -9.07 -45.36 -9.33
C LYS A 4 -9.48 -45.49 -7.87
N GLN A 5 -9.59 -44.39 -7.14
CA GLN A 5 -10.71 -44.21 -6.21
C GLN A 5 -11.01 -42.71 -5.97
N SER A 6 -12.21 -42.36 -6.36
CA SER A 6 -12.95 -41.14 -5.99
C SER A 6 -13.45 -41.32 -4.56
N GLN A 7 -13.44 -40.23 -3.77
CA GLN A 7 -14.24 -40.18 -2.53
C GLN A 7 -15.25 -39.04 -2.61
N ILE A 8 -16.50 -39.46 -2.53
CA ILE A 8 -17.72 -38.68 -2.43
C ILE A 8 -17.89 -38.29 -0.96
N ILE A 9 -18.08 -36.98 -0.68
CA ILE A 9 -18.48 -36.49 0.66
C ILE A 9 -20.01 -36.49 0.72
N LEU A 10 -20.52 -37.29 1.65
CA LEU A 10 -21.94 -37.48 1.94
C LEU A 10 -22.38 -36.42 2.98
N LEU A 11 -23.36 -35.58 2.60
CA LEU A 11 -24.07 -34.73 3.54
C LEU A 11 -25.13 -35.57 4.29
N ILE A 12 -25.03 -35.67 5.60
CA ILE A 12 -26.07 -36.27 6.44
C ILE A 12 -26.88 -35.10 7.08
N SER A 13 -28.13 -34.98 6.61
CA SER A 13 -29.17 -34.19 7.26
C SER A 13 -29.85 -35.01 8.35
N VAL A 14 -29.71 -34.59 9.60
CA VAL A 14 -30.47 -35.20 10.71
C VAL A 14 -31.76 -34.42 10.93
N LEU A 15 -32.88 -35.06 10.62
CA LEU A 15 -34.22 -34.59 10.86
C LEU A 15 -34.64 -35.10 12.26
N THR A 16 -34.76 -34.29 13.27
CA THR A 16 -35.31 -34.63 14.57
C THR A 16 -36.74 -34.09 14.69
N LEU A 17 -37.70 -34.99 14.69
CA LEU A 17 -39.09 -34.75 15.04
C LEU A 17 -39.22 -34.60 16.55
N PHE A 18 -39.70 -33.44 17.01
CA PHE A 18 -40.19 -33.27 18.40
C PHE A 18 -41.70 -33.04 18.37
N THR A 19 -42.36 -33.84 19.15
CA THR A 19 -43.79 -33.87 19.37
C THR A 19 -44.27 -32.66 20.20
N CYS A 20 -45.41 -32.17 19.81
CA CYS A 20 -46.15 -31.05 20.37
C CYS A 20 -46.55 -31.29 21.86
N ASN A 21 -46.24 -30.34 22.75
CA ASN A 21 -46.96 -30.15 24.01
C ASN A 21 -47.33 -28.67 24.10
N HIS A 22 -48.63 -28.44 24.25
CA HIS A 22 -49.28 -27.16 24.44
C HIS A 22 -48.81 -26.52 25.77
N THR A 23 -48.24 -25.31 25.69
CA THR A 23 -48.26 -24.33 26.76
C THR A 23 -48.48 -22.94 26.19
N GLN A 24 -49.32 -22.19 26.85
CA GLN A 24 -49.95 -20.92 26.50
C GLN A 24 -48.92 -19.84 26.12
N GLY A 25 -49.30 -19.05 25.10
CA GLY A 25 -48.50 -18.00 24.55
C GLY A 25 -48.20 -16.82 25.48
N ILE A 26 -46.95 -16.46 25.50
CA ILE A 26 -46.51 -15.08 25.74
C ILE A 26 -46.11 -14.53 24.38
N ALA A 27 -46.91 -13.59 23.88
CA ALA A 27 -46.59 -12.89 22.62
C ALA A 27 -45.27 -12.14 22.79
N ALA A 28 -44.21 -12.65 22.19
CA ALA A 28 -42.96 -11.91 22.05
C ALA A 28 -43.23 -10.66 21.20
N LYS A 29 -42.98 -9.48 21.74
CA LYS A 29 -42.95 -8.23 20.96
C LYS A 29 -42.01 -8.41 19.74
N PRO A 30 -42.41 -7.95 18.54
CA PRO A 30 -41.53 -8.02 17.39
C PRO A 30 -40.25 -7.25 17.73
N ALA A 31 -39.12 -7.93 17.59
CA ALA A 31 -37.82 -7.29 17.66
C ALA A 31 -37.82 -6.13 16.63
N LYS A 32 -37.52 -4.91 17.10
CA LYS A 32 -37.30 -3.78 16.23
C LYS A 32 -36.30 -4.20 15.16
N GLN A 33 -36.73 -4.22 13.90
CA GLN A 33 -35.82 -4.26 12.78
C GLN A 33 -34.86 -3.06 12.96
N GLN A 34 -33.64 -3.34 13.43
CA GLN A 34 -32.58 -2.37 13.37
C GLN A 34 -32.34 -2.10 11.87
N ASN A 35 -32.66 -0.87 11.46
CA ASN A 35 -32.20 -0.37 10.17
C ASN A 35 -30.67 -0.52 10.16
N LEU A 36 -30.17 -1.50 9.45
CA LEU A 36 -28.78 -1.56 9.04
C LEU A 36 -28.58 -0.32 8.14
N GLN A 37 -28.15 0.78 8.76
CA GLN A 37 -27.64 1.90 8.00
C GLN A 37 -26.48 1.36 7.15
N THR A 38 -26.69 1.29 5.85
CA THR A 38 -25.62 0.99 4.90
C THR A 38 -24.57 2.08 5.08
N ILE A 39 -23.44 1.76 5.70
CA ILE A 39 -22.32 2.68 5.80
C ILE A 39 -21.85 2.92 4.35
N ALA A 40 -21.87 4.19 3.93
CA ALA A 40 -21.35 4.54 2.63
C ALA A 40 -19.86 4.20 2.56
N SER A 41 -19.46 3.47 1.53
CA SER A 41 -18.05 3.15 1.25
C SER A 41 -17.24 4.46 1.14
N VAL A 42 -16.10 4.53 1.80
CA VAL A 42 -15.16 5.65 1.67
C VAL A 42 -14.22 5.45 0.47
N LEU A 43 -14.00 4.19 0.07
CA LEU A 43 -13.25 3.90 -1.14
C LEU A 43 -14.09 4.22 -2.38
N PRO A 44 -13.47 4.74 -3.44
CA PRO A 44 -14.15 4.98 -4.71
C PRO A 44 -14.65 3.66 -5.30
N PRO A 45 -15.84 3.67 -5.94
CA PRO A 45 -16.32 2.49 -6.67
C PRO A 45 -15.36 2.15 -7.82
N GLN A 46 -15.37 0.90 -8.23
CA GLN A 46 -14.59 0.50 -9.40
C GLN A 46 -15.10 1.26 -10.65
N PRO A 47 -14.18 1.70 -11.52
CA PRO A 47 -14.56 2.44 -12.72
C PRO A 47 -15.39 1.55 -13.65
N ASP A 48 -16.38 2.13 -14.30
CA ASP A 48 -17.16 1.44 -15.32
C ASP A 48 -16.36 1.17 -16.62
N ALA A 49 -16.94 0.40 -17.52
CA ALA A 49 -16.28 0.02 -18.77
C ALA A 49 -15.92 1.24 -19.65
N ASN A 50 -16.71 2.32 -19.62
CA ASN A 50 -16.46 3.52 -20.41
C ASN A 50 -15.28 4.31 -19.85
N ALA A 51 -15.21 4.46 -18.53
CA ALA A 51 -14.07 5.08 -17.85
C ALA A 51 -12.78 4.28 -18.05
N LEU A 52 -12.85 2.95 -18.02
CA LEU A 52 -11.73 2.05 -18.29
C LEU A 52 -11.30 1.95 -19.76
N ALA A 53 -12.12 2.43 -20.69
CA ALA A 53 -11.78 2.52 -22.11
C ALA A 53 -10.80 3.66 -22.42
N ILE A 54 -10.70 4.66 -21.53
CA ILE A 54 -9.78 5.78 -21.67
C ILE A 54 -8.46 5.41 -21.01
N PRO A 55 -7.33 5.36 -21.76
CA PRO A 55 -6.03 5.04 -21.17
C PRO A 55 -5.63 6.04 -20.09
N LEU A 56 -5.03 5.54 -19.02
CA LEU A 56 -4.44 6.39 -17.99
C LEU A 56 -3.30 7.23 -18.56
N THR A 57 -3.24 8.46 -18.12
CA THR A 57 -2.16 9.40 -18.44
C THR A 57 -1.49 9.89 -17.17
N TYR A 58 -0.33 10.50 -17.31
CA TYR A 58 0.34 11.19 -16.20
C TYR A 58 0.75 12.60 -16.62
N LYS A 59 0.95 13.44 -15.63
CA LYS A 59 1.53 14.79 -15.79
C LYS A 59 2.76 14.91 -14.91
N ILE A 60 3.68 15.76 -15.30
CA ILE A 60 4.80 16.20 -14.46
C ILE A 60 4.41 17.55 -13.88
N GLU A 61 4.36 17.59 -12.55
CA GLU A 61 4.01 18.76 -11.78
C GLU A 61 5.22 19.25 -10.96
N THR A 62 5.16 20.49 -10.52
CA THR A 62 6.21 21.08 -9.70
C THR A 62 5.64 21.71 -8.43
N TYR A 63 6.47 21.80 -7.39
CA TYR A 63 6.18 22.54 -6.18
C TYR A 63 7.46 23.20 -5.65
N ASP A 64 7.30 24.29 -4.88
CA ASP A 64 8.41 24.95 -4.24
C ASP A 64 8.66 24.32 -2.87
N SER A 65 9.76 23.57 -2.76
CA SER A 65 10.15 22.90 -1.51
C SER A 65 10.94 23.87 -0.64
N GLN A 66 10.45 24.12 0.56
CA GLN A 66 11.14 24.95 1.55
C GLN A 66 12.36 24.21 2.11
N VAL A 67 12.21 22.92 2.43
CA VAL A 67 13.28 22.11 3.02
C VAL A 67 14.42 21.80 2.04
N MET A 68 14.15 21.81 0.73
CA MET A 68 15.17 21.68 -0.32
C MET A 68 15.66 23.05 -0.80
N SER A 69 14.97 24.14 -0.48
CA SER A 69 15.20 25.49 -1.01
C SER A 69 15.30 25.47 -2.54
N ALA A 70 14.43 24.73 -3.19
CA ALA A 70 14.44 24.49 -4.64
C ALA A 70 13.04 24.07 -5.13
N LYS A 71 12.79 24.31 -6.41
CA LYS A 71 11.65 23.74 -7.12
C LYS A 71 11.87 22.24 -7.30
N ARG A 72 10.88 21.44 -6.89
CA ARG A 72 10.89 19.98 -6.99
C ARG A 72 9.83 19.52 -7.96
N THR A 73 10.06 18.37 -8.57
CA THR A 73 9.15 17.76 -9.54
C THR A 73 8.56 16.45 -8.99
N TYR A 74 7.38 16.12 -9.47
CA TYR A 74 6.77 14.79 -9.28
C TYR A 74 5.87 14.45 -10.45
N GLY A 75 5.73 13.18 -10.73
CA GLY A 75 4.72 12.69 -11.65
C GLY A 75 3.42 12.41 -10.93
N VAL A 76 2.29 12.65 -11.59
CA VAL A 76 0.96 12.34 -11.07
C VAL A 76 0.09 11.70 -12.13
N SER A 77 -0.58 10.60 -11.77
CA SER A 77 -1.66 10.01 -12.56
C SER A 77 -2.93 9.96 -11.72
N LEU A 78 -4.02 10.48 -12.27
CA LEU A 78 -5.33 10.49 -11.63
C LEU A 78 -6.14 9.28 -12.10
N PRO A 79 -6.99 8.70 -11.24
CA PRO A 79 -7.79 7.54 -11.59
C PRO A 79 -8.88 7.90 -12.61
N PRO A 80 -9.42 6.88 -13.34
CA PRO A 80 -10.52 7.10 -14.26
C PRO A 80 -11.74 7.72 -13.57
N GLY A 81 -12.40 8.66 -14.21
CA GLY A 81 -13.58 9.32 -13.65
C GLY A 81 -13.28 10.39 -12.59
N TYR A 82 -12.00 10.74 -12.37
CA TYR A 82 -11.63 11.72 -11.34
C TYR A 82 -12.37 13.05 -11.53
N GLU A 83 -12.36 13.65 -12.72
CA GLU A 83 -13.00 14.96 -12.97
C GLU A 83 -14.55 14.88 -12.95
N GLN A 84 -15.12 13.74 -13.30
CA GLN A 84 -16.56 13.50 -13.32
C GLN A 84 -17.15 13.32 -11.91
N ASN A 85 -16.33 13.04 -10.91
CA ASN A 85 -16.78 12.77 -9.53
C ASN A 85 -16.15 13.75 -8.53
N PRO A 86 -16.56 15.05 -8.52
CA PRO A 86 -15.89 16.10 -7.74
C PRO A 86 -15.98 15.93 -6.23
N GLN A 87 -16.89 15.10 -5.73
CA GLN A 87 -17.04 14.81 -4.29
C GLN A 87 -16.27 13.57 -3.85
N GLN A 88 -15.78 12.75 -4.79
CA GLN A 88 -15.07 11.53 -4.47
C GLN A 88 -13.62 11.82 -4.04
N HIS A 89 -13.19 11.22 -2.94
CA HIS A 89 -11.82 11.22 -2.47
C HIS A 89 -11.17 9.86 -2.75
N TYR A 90 -9.85 9.85 -2.89
CA TYR A 90 -9.11 8.70 -3.40
C TYR A 90 -7.95 8.32 -2.50
N PRO A 91 -7.62 7.02 -2.39
CA PRO A 91 -6.35 6.56 -1.82
C PRO A 91 -5.16 7.08 -2.64
N VAL A 92 -3.98 7.12 -2.02
CA VAL A 92 -2.77 7.64 -2.65
C VAL A 92 -1.64 6.60 -2.57
N ILE A 93 -0.92 6.44 -3.67
CA ILE A 93 0.22 5.52 -3.77
C ILE A 93 1.42 6.29 -4.30
N PHE A 94 2.50 6.31 -3.53
CA PHE A 94 3.79 6.85 -3.93
C PHE A 94 4.66 5.72 -4.49
N LEU A 95 5.28 5.93 -5.68
CA LEU A 95 6.19 5.01 -6.33
C LEU A 95 7.56 5.68 -6.50
N LEU A 96 8.55 5.25 -5.72
CA LEU A 96 9.90 5.80 -5.68
C LEU A 96 10.79 5.10 -6.72
N HIS A 97 11.49 5.87 -7.54
CA HIS A 97 12.44 5.35 -8.54
C HIS A 97 13.73 4.84 -7.87
N GLY A 98 14.49 4.01 -8.59
CA GLY A 98 15.78 3.48 -8.14
C GLY A 98 16.95 4.43 -8.38
N GLY A 99 18.16 3.92 -8.25
CA GLY A 99 19.39 4.63 -8.56
C GLY A 99 19.39 5.19 -9.97
N HIS A 100 19.91 6.40 -10.17
CA HIS A 100 20.00 7.12 -11.45
C HIS A 100 18.63 7.42 -12.08
N GLY A 101 17.55 7.34 -11.30
CA GLY A 101 16.20 7.44 -11.80
C GLY A 101 15.63 8.86 -11.77
N GLU A 102 14.43 8.95 -12.29
CA GLU A 102 13.65 10.18 -12.44
C GLU A 102 12.17 9.92 -12.13
N PRO A 103 11.36 10.96 -11.85
CA PRO A 103 9.93 10.81 -11.57
C PRO A 103 9.13 10.06 -12.65
N THR A 104 9.59 10.10 -13.91
CA THR A 104 8.93 9.44 -15.03
C THR A 104 9.17 7.94 -15.14
N ASP A 105 10.17 7.41 -14.46
CA ASP A 105 10.67 6.04 -14.66
C ASP A 105 9.60 4.96 -14.50
N TRP A 106 8.72 5.10 -13.51
CA TRP A 106 7.64 4.17 -13.31
C TRP A 106 6.60 4.20 -14.44
N PHE A 107 6.47 5.33 -15.16
CA PHE A 107 5.49 5.49 -16.23
C PHE A 107 6.03 5.11 -17.61
N GLN A 108 7.36 5.14 -17.81
CA GLN A 108 7.98 4.91 -19.11
C GLN A 108 7.75 3.50 -19.64
N GLN A 109 7.54 3.38 -20.99
CA GLN A 109 7.25 2.12 -21.67
C GLN A 109 8.41 1.11 -21.62
N ASN A 110 9.64 1.58 -21.63
CA ASN A 110 10.86 0.75 -21.53
C ASN A 110 11.29 0.44 -20.10
N LYS A 111 10.61 1.06 -19.08
CA LYS A 111 10.90 0.89 -17.65
C LYS A 111 9.69 0.30 -16.90
N GLY A 112 9.00 1.09 -16.09
CA GLY A 112 7.99 0.62 -15.14
C GLY A 112 6.66 0.21 -15.72
N GLN A 113 6.16 0.88 -16.76
CA GLN A 113 4.82 0.68 -17.34
C GLN A 113 3.70 0.68 -16.28
N ALA A 114 3.85 1.44 -15.20
CA ALA A 114 2.96 1.37 -14.04
C ALA A 114 1.50 1.63 -14.40
N LEU A 115 1.21 2.55 -15.34
CA LEU A 115 -0.17 2.85 -15.74
C LEU A 115 -0.87 1.65 -16.33
N LYS A 116 -0.19 0.85 -17.17
CA LYS A 116 -0.73 -0.39 -17.72
C LYS A 116 -1.06 -1.41 -16.63
N THR A 117 -0.17 -1.54 -15.65
CA THR A 117 -0.40 -2.43 -14.49
C THR A 117 -1.59 -1.95 -13.67
N VAL A 118 -1.68 -0.66 -13.38
CA VAL A 118 -2.77 -0.04 -12.62
C VAL A 118 -4.11 -0.20 -13.34
N GLU A 119 -4.17 0.06 -14.67
CA GLU A 119 -5.37 -0.17 -15.48
C GLU A 119 -5.86 -1.62 -15.38
N GLN A 120 -4.93 -2.59 -15.46
CA GLN A 120 -5.29 -4.00 -15.35
C GLN A 120 -5.83 -4.34 -13.95
N LEU A 121 -5.26 -3.74 -12.89
CA LEU A 121 -5.73 -3.95 -11.53
C LEU A 121 -7.09 -3.30 -11.27
N TYR A 122 -7.40 -2.15 -11.88
CA TYR A 122 -8.74 -1.56 -11.86
C TYR A 122 -9.75 -2.48 -12.58
N LYS A 123 -9.42 -2.97 -13.80
CA LYS A 123 -10.29 -3.89 -14.55
C LYS A 123 -10.62 -5.17 -13.79
N THR A 124 -9.69 -5.66 -12.97
CA THR A 124 -9.87 -6.89 -12.19
C THR A 124 -10.37 -6.65 -10.77
N GLY A 125 -10.62 -5.40 -10.39
CA GLY A 125 -11.05 -5.03 -9.05
C GLY A 125 -10.00 -5.30 -7.96
N LYS A 126 -8.73 -5.50 -8.31
CA LYS A 126 -7.65 -5.77 -7.35
C LYS A 126 -7.12 -4.53 -6.66
N LEU A 127 -7.24 -3.38 -7.31
CA LEU A 127 -6.88 -2.08 -6.75
C LEU A 127 -8.08 -1.15 -6.85
N PRO A 128 -8.51 -0.43 -5.79
CA PRO A 128 -9.47 0.64 -5.93
C PRO A 128 -8.84 1.81 -6.69
N PRO A 129 -9.64 2.64 -7.41
CA PRO A 129 -9.15 3.85 -8.06
C PRO A 129 -8.32 4.69 -7.10
N SER A 130 -7.07 5.01 -7.48
CA SER A 130 -6.09 5.63 -6.60
C SER A 130 -5.28 6.68 -7.34
N ILE A 131 -4.83 7.72 -6.64
CA ILE A 131 -3.90 8.72 -7.15
C ILE A 131 -2.49 8.14 -7.07
N ILE A 132 -1.77 8.09 -8.19
CA ILE A 132 -0.39 7.61 -8.24
C ILE A 132 0.56 8.79 -8.29
N ILE A 133 1.51 8.85 -7.37
CA ILE A 133 2.51 9.90 -7.25
C ILE A 133 3.91 9.29 -7.44
N THR A 134 4.73 9.88 -8.28
CA THR A 134 6.12 9.47 -8.48
C THR A 134 7.04 10.66 -8.17
N PRO A 135 7.56 10.78 -6.94
CA PRO A 135 8.40 11.90 -6.55
C PRO A 135 9.80 11.82 -7.18
N ASP A 136 10.45 12.97 -7.31
CA ASP A 136 11.88 13.04 -7.55
C ASP A 136 12.64 12.75 -6.25
N GLY A 137 13.36 11.63 -6.20
CA GLY A 137 14.17 11.20 -5.06
C GLY A 137 15.60 11.74 -5.05
N ASN A 138 15.98 12.53 -6.06
CA ASN A 138 17.33 13.07 -6.17
C ASN A 138 17.54 14.23 -5.19
N ASP A 139 18.75 14.33 -4.66
CA ASP A 139 19.18 15.50 -3.88
C ASP A 139 19.71 16.62 -4.79
N LYS A 140 20.33 17.67 -4.23
CA LYS A 140 20.87 18.82 -4.97
C LYS A 140 21.95 18.46 -5.99
N ARG A 141 22.53 17.25 -5.91
CA ARG A 141 23.53 16.77 -6.87
C ARG A 141 22.89 16.28 -8.18
N GLY A 142 21.57 16.04 -8.15
CA GLY A 142 20.79 15.55 -9.30
C GLY A 142 21.01 14.07 -9.61
N SER A 143 20.29 13.57 -10.62
CA SER A 143 20.45 12.22 -11.13
C SER A 143 21.81 12.05 -11.82
N SER A 144 22.50 10.94 -11.51
CA SER A 144 23.81 10.65 -12.10
C SER A 144 24.10 9.15 -12.00
N PRO A 145 24.75 8.52 -13.01
CA PRO A 145 25.21 7.14 -12.93
C PRO A 145 26.15 6.83 -11.76
N TYR A 146 26.68 7.84 -11.12
CA TYR A 146 27.62 7.72 -10.00
C TYR A 146 27.02 8.13 -8.66
N ARG A 147 25.70 8.37 -8.60
CA ARG A 147 25.01 8.82 -7.41
C ARG A 147 23.61 8.21 -7.35
N ASP A 148 23.32 7.53 -6.28
CA ASP A 148 21.97 7.07 -6.01
C ASP A 148 21.08 8.21 -5.53
N PRO A 149 19.75 8.09 -5.71
CA PRO A 149 18.80 8.98 -5.09
C PRO A 149 19.03 8.99 -3.59
N GLN A 150 19.01 10.18 -3.00
CA GLN A 150 19.21 10.34 -1.56
C GLN A 150 17.86 10.51 -0.87
N TYR A 151 17.23 9.42 -0.48
CA TYR A 151 15.99 9.39 0.30
C TYR A 151 16.23 9.66 1.80
N ILE A 152 17.16 10.55 2.13
CA ILE A 152 17.51 10.96 3.48
C ILE A 152 17.51 12.48 3.58
N ASP A 153 17.53 12.98 4.81
CA ASP A 153 17.86 14.37 5.13
C ASP A 153 19.36 14.47 5.40
N GLY A 154 20.03 15.38 4.72
CA GLY A 154 21.49 15.47 4.79
C GLY A 154 22.06 16.71 4.12
N PRO A 155 23.39 16.80 3.99
CA PRO A 155 24.07 18.01 3.51
C PRO A 155 23.71 18.42 2.09
N ASN A 156 23.20 17.48 1.27
CA ASN A 156 22.79 17.75 -0.10
C ASN A 156 21.29 18.04 -0.25
N GLY A 157 20.57 18.18 0.85
CA GLY A 157 19.15 18.49 0.90
C GLY A 157 18.35 17.53 1.77
N ASN A 158 17.16 17.96 2.19
CA ASN A 158 16.28 17.21 3.08
C ASN A 158 15.23 16.46 2.24
N VAL A 159 15.68 15.45 1.49
CA VAL A 159 14.85 14.71 0.52
C VAL A 159 13.78 13.87 1.21
N SER A 160 14.10 13.25 2.33
CA SER A 160 13.14 12.47 3.12
C SER A 160 11.97 13.34 3.59
N THR A 161 12.27 14.51 4.17
CA THR A 161 11.25 15.49 4.59
C THR A 161 10.50 16.07 3.40
N ALA A 162 11.17 16.37 2.29
CA ALA A 162 10.53 16.89 1.08
C ALA A 162 9.48 15.91 0.52
N ILE A 163 9.77 14.61 0.51
CA ILE A 163 8.84 13.58 0.00
C ILE A 163 7.79 13.21 1.06
N GLY A 164 8.23 12.88 2.27
CA GLY A 164 7.37 12.30 3.31
C GLY A 164 6.45 13.30 4.00
N TYR A 165 6.78 14.59 3.95
CA TYR A 165 6.01 15.64 4.58
C TYR A 165 5.54 16.74 3.63
N GLU A 166 6.44 17.46 2.94
CA GLU A 166 6.02 18.59 2.09
C GLU A 166 5.18 18.14 0.90
N LEU A 167 5.65 17.14 0.14
CA LEU A 167 4.92 16.65 -1.02
C LEU A 167 3.57 16.02 -0.62
N VAL A 168 3.48 15.37 0.54
CA VAL A 168 2.20 14.89 1.07
C VAL A 168 1.21 16.04 1.21
N ARG A 169 1.62 17.15 1.81
CA ARG A 169 0.77 18.35 1.97
C ARG A 169 0.40 18.99 0.63
N VAL A 170 1.33 19.02 -0.33
CA VAL A 170 1.07 19.50 -1.69
C VAL A 170 0.02 18.62 -2.36
N VAL A 171 0.15 17.30 -2.27
CA VAL A 171 -0.81 16.35 -2.83
C VAL A 171 -2.17 16.50 -2.17
N GLN A 172 -2.24 16.61 -0.85
CA GLN A 172 -3.48 16.85 -0.11
C GLN A 172 -4.17 18.17 -0.48
N SER A 173 -3.40 19.22 -0.79
CA SER A 173 -3.95 20.53 -1.18
C SER A 173 -4.43 20.61 -2.62
N ARG A 174 -3.85 19.80 -3.52
CA ARG A 174 -4.13 19.84 -4.96
C ARG A 174 -5.12 18.80 -5.44
N TYR A 175 -5.24 17.68 -4.69
CA TYR A 175 -6.03 16.53 -5.11
C TYR A 175 -6.98 16.06 -4.00
N ARG A 176 -8.07 15.45 -4.41
CA ARG A 176 -9.08 14.88 -3.51
C ARG A 176 -8.59 13.56 -2.93
N THR A 177 -7.85 13.63 -1.85
CA THR A 177 -7.25 12.48 -1.16
C THR A 177 -8.05 12.07 0.06
N LEU A 178 -8.10 10.77 0.37
CA LEU A 178 -8.55 10.29 1.67
C LEU A 178 -7.53 10.72 2.74
N PRO A 179 -7.96 11.35 3.85
CA PRO A 179 -7.02 11.96 4.80
C PRO A 179 -6.33 10.95 5.72
N ASN A 180 -6.92 9.74 5.90
CA ASN A 180 -6.40 8.76 6.83
C ASN A 180 -5.16 8.05 6.24
N PRO A 181 -4.04 7.93 7.00
CA PRO A 181 -2.82 7.27 6.55
C PRO A 181 -3.01 5.79 6.15
N ASP A 182 -4.10 5.14 6.57
CA ASP A 182 -4.43 3.78 6.18
C ASP A 182 -4.86 3.64 4.70
N PHE A 183 -5.04 4.78 4.02
CA PHE A 183 -5.27 4.88 2.58
C PHE A 183 -4.08 5.51 1.83
N TRP A 184 -2.89 5.55 2.45
CA TRP A 184 -1.68 6.06 1.84
C TRP A 184 -0.60 4.99 1.86
N ALA A 185 -0.12 4.64 0.66
CA ALA A 185 0.95 3.67 0.47
C ALA A 185 2.20 4.33 -0.12
N MET A 186 3.36 3.85 0.24
CA MET A 186 4.64 4.22 -0.35
C MET A 186 5.43 2.97 -0.69
N GLY A 187 5.93 2.89 -1.93
CA GLY A 187 6.80 1.81 -2.36
C GLY A 187 7.78 2.25 -3.42
N GLY A 188 8.67 1.35 -3.81
CA GLY A 188 9.68 1.64 -4.81
C GLY A 188 10.54 0.44 -5.12
N LEU A 189 11.58 0.64 -5.94
CA LEU A 189 12.51 -0.39 -6.36
C LEU A 189 13.95 0.00 -6.03
N SER A 190 14.82 -0.99 -5.72
CA SER A 190 16.24 -0.75 -5.46
C SER A 190 16.43 0.33 -4.39
N SER A 191 17.21 1.38 -4.64
CA SER A 191 17.33 2.55 -3.75
C SER A 191 15.97 3.19 -3.41
N GLY A 192 14.98 3.17 -4.32
CA GLY A 192 13.62 3.60 -4.04
C GLY A 192 12.85 2.62 -3.16
N GLY A 193 13.18 1.34 -3.19
CA GLY A 193 12.64 0.33 -2.29
C GLY A 193 13.12 0.53 -0.85
N TRP A 194 14.40 0.82 -0.67
CA TRP A 194 14.96 1.31 0.59
C TRP A 194 14.34 2.64 1.00
N GLY A 195 14.31 3.61 0.08
CA GLY A 195 13.77 4.94 0.31
C GLY A 195 12.32 4.92 0.78
N ALA A 196 11.48 4.03 0.21
CA ALA A 196 10.09 3.87 0.63
C ALA A 196 9.97 3.43 2.09
N LEU A 197 10.80 2.50 2.54
CA LEU A 197 10.83 2.08 3.94
C LEU A 197 11.45 3.19 4.82
N ASN A 198 12.54 3.81 4.38
CA ASN A 198 13.18 4.87 5.15
C ASN A 198 12.25 6.08 5.34
N VAL A 199 11.77 6.67 4.25
CA VAL A 199 10.86 7.83 4.30
C VAL A 199 9.54 7.48 5.00
N GLY A 200 8.95 6.32 4.68
CA GLY A 200 7.67 5.89 5.25
C GLY A 200 7.74 5.67 6.76
N LEU A 201 8.80 5.03 7.27
CA LEU A 201 8.98 4.80 8.71
C LEU A 201 9.20 6.09 9.50
N HIS A 202 9.78 7.13 8.89
CA HIS A 202 9.90 8.47 9.50
C HIS A 202 8.62 9.29 9.42
N ASN A 203 7.63 8.85 8.59
CA ASN A 203 6.40 9.57 8.33
C ASN A 203 5.14 8.69 8.52
N LEU A 204 5.10 7.90 9.59
CA LEU A 204 4.00 6.97 9.91
C LEU A 204 2.66 7.68 10.21
N GLN A 205 2.67 8.99 10.41
CA GLN A 205 1.46 9.81 10.47
C GLN A 205 0.80 10.00 9.09
N ASN A 206 1.55 9.78 8.00
CA ASN A 206 1.10 9.93 6.62
C ASN A 206 0.95 8.60 5.88
N PHE A 207 1.72 7.57 6.25
CA PHE A 207 1.76 6.27 5.55
C PHE A 207 1.66 5.13 6.54
N SER A 208 0.79 4.15 6.25
CA SER A 208 0.74 2.90 7.01
C SER A 208 1.04 1.65 6.17
N ILE A 209 1.11 1.80 4.84
CA ILE A 209 1.37 0.71 3.91
C ILE A 209 2.67 1.00 3.16
N LEU A 210 3.67 0.12 3.35
CA LEU A 210 4.97 0.28 2.72
C LEU A 210 5.32 -0.97 1.90
N PHE A 211 5.94 -0.78 0.72
CA PHE A 211 6.39 -1.91 -0.07
C PHE A 211 7.72 -1.65 -0.77
N SER A 212 8.46 -2.73 -1.02
CA SER A 212 9.81 -2.68 -1.60
C SER A 212 10.01 -3.80 -2.59
N HIS A 213 10.51 -3.46 -3.77
CA HIS A 213 11.03 -4.37 -4.76
C HIS A 213 12.56 -4.29 -4.77
N SER A 214 13.24 -5.39 -4.43
CA SER A 214 14.72 -5.44 -4.45
C SER A 214 15.38 -4.26 -3.71
N GLY A 215 14.85 -3.86 -2.55
CA GLY A 215 15.46 -2.83 -1.72
C GLY A 215 16.44 -3.43 -0.72
N TYR A 216 17.42 -2.64 -0.30
CA TYR A 216 18.27 -2.92 0.85
C TYR A 216 17.72 -2.26 2.12
N PHE A 217 18.14 -2.72 3.29
CA PHE A 217 17.55 -2.22 4.55
C PHE A 217 18.58 -1.80 5.58
N LYS A 218 19.86 -1.83 5.20
CA LYS A 218 20.99 -1.20 5.90
C LYS A 218 21.58 -0.12 5.01
N ASP A 219 21.87 1.05 5.56
CA ASP A 219 22.47 2.15 4.82
C ASP A 219 23.71 2.68 5.52
N SER A 220 24.72 3.05 4.72
CA SER A 220 26.01 3.55 5.21
C SER A 220 25.92 4.91 5.88
N SER A 221 24.84 5.68 5.67
CA SER A 221 24.58 6.97 6.33
C SER A 221 24.17 6.81 7.79
N GLY A 222 23.96 5.58 8.26
CA GLY A 222 23.80 5.28 9.66
C GLY A 222 22.49 4.60 10.07
N PRO A 223 22.36 4.24 11.34
CA PRO A 223 21.24 3.45 11.85
C PRO A 223 19.88 4.15 11.73
N GLN A 224 19.85 5.48 11.73
CA GLN A 224 18.63 6.29 11.55
C GLN A 224 18.07 6.16 10.13
N ASN A 225 18.91 5.90 9.13
CA ASN A 225 18.51 5.70 7.74
C ASN A 225 18.52 4.22 7.31
N SER A 226 18.68 3.33 8.26
CA SER A 226 18.65 1.87 8.07
C SER A 226 17.32 1.32 8.58
N PRO A 227 16.34 1.03 7.69
CA PRO A 227 15.01 0.54 8.07
C PRO A 227 15.05 -0.63 9.06
N ILE A 228 15.98 -1.58 8.87
CA ILE A 228 16.15 -2.76 9.74
C ILE A 228 16.49 -2.40 11.19
N THR A 229 17.12 -1.26 11.41
CA THR A 229 17.47 -0.74 12.74
C THR A 229 16.40 0.20 13.26
N TYR A 230 16.00 1.15 12.45
CA TYR A 230 15.05 2.19 12.84
C TYR A 230 13.68 1.64 13.25
N ILE A 231 13.16 0.64 12.54
CA ILE A 231 11.84 0.03 12.79
C ILE A 231 11.70 -0.58 14.19
N LYS A 232 12.80 -0.94 14.83
CA LYS A 232 12.81 -1.47 16.20
C LYS A 232 12.32 -0.44 17.21
N ASN A 233 12.55 0.85 16.92
CA ASN A 233 12.32 1.97 17.83
C ASN A 233 11.00 2.71 17.58
N ILE A 234 10.21 2.38 16.54
CA ILE A 234 8.91 3.01 16.31
C ILE A 234 7.90 2.59 17.40
N PRO A 235 6.90 3.43 17.72
CA PRO A 235 5.90 3.13 18.73
C PRO A 235 5.14 1.82 18.45
N LEU A 236 4.71 1.14 19.50
CA LEU A 236 3.94 -0.12 19.37
C LEU A 236 2.63 0.08 18.58
N SER A 237 1.94 1.19 18.77
CA SER A 237 0.74 1.55 18.00
C SER A 237 1.02 1.63 16.51
N ALA A 238 2.16 2.21 16.12
CA ALA A 238 2.60 2.28 14.74
C ALA A 238 2.95 0.88 14.19
N LYS A 239 3.65 0.04 14.97
CA LYS A 239 3.94 -1.36 14.58
C LYS A 239 2.66 -2.15 14.29
N LYS A 240 1.63 -2.00 15.11
CA LYS A 240 0.34 -2.70 14.93
C LYS A 240 -0.41 -2.25 13.65
N ARG A 241 -0.27 -0.98 13.27
CA ARG A 241 -0.92 -0.41 12.09
C ARG A 241 -0.14 -0.67 10.79
N LEU A 242 1.18 -0.74 10.87
CA LEU A 242 2.06 -0.87 9.71
C LEU A 242 1.80 -2.17 8.94
N ARG A 243 1.76 -2.06 7.61
CA ARG A 243 1.62 -3.15 6.64
C ARG A 243 2.78 -3.11 5.66
N VAL A 244 3.52 -4.20 5.55
CA VAL A 244 4.75 -4.23 4.72
C VAL A 244 4.67 -5.33 3.68
N TYR A 245 5.02 -5.01 2.43
CA TYR A 245 5.25 -5.99 1.39
C TYR A 245 6.68 -5.89 0.88
N LEU A 246 7.35 -7.02 0.75
CA LEU A 246 8.70 -7.12 0.21
C LEU A 246 8.72 -8.16 -0.89
N ASP A 247 9.38 -7.87 -2.01
CA ASP A 247 9.79 -8.89 -2.95
C ASP A 247 11.20 -8.65 -3.50
N VAL A 248 11.82 -9.74 -3.92
CA VAL A 248 13.20 -9.73 -4.43
C VAL A 248 13.40 -10.90 -5.39
N GLY A 249 14.23 -10.67 -6.42
CA GLY A 249 14.62 -11.71 -7.37
C GLY A 249 15.55 -12.75 -6.74
N THR A 250 15.36 -14.04 -7.05
CA THR A 250 16.24 -15.11 -6.53
C THR A 250 17.67 -15.05 -7.07
N SER A 251 17.90 -14.29 -8.16
CA SER A 251 19.23 -14.00 -8.72
C SER A 251 19.74 -12.59 -8.36
N ASP A 252 19.08 -11.90 -7.47
CA ASP A 252 19.42 -10.57 -6.94
C ASP A 252 20.04 -10.78 -5.53
N ILE A 253 21.28 -11.30 -5.51
CA ILE A 253 21.85 -11.96 -4.33
C ILE A 253 22.01 -11.03 -3.13
N GLU A 254 22.50 -9.80 -3.35
CA GLU A 254 22.75 -8.84 -2.26
C GLU A 254 21.44 -8.42 -1.59
N GLU A 255 20.46 -8.01 -2.38
CA GLU A 255 19.13 -7.59 -1.90
C GLU A 255 18.30 -8.77 -1.37
N LEU A 256 18.57 -9.99 -1.85
CA LEU A 256 17.91 -11.20 -1.35
C LEU A 256 18.27 -11.49 0.12
N ASP A 257 19.52 -11.34 0.49
CA ASP A 257 19.95 -11.56 1.86
C ASP A 257 19.48 -10.44 2.79
N ASP A 258 19.49 -9.19 2.34
CA ASP A 258 18.92 -8.05 3.06
C ASP A 258 17.41 -8.22 3.28
N ALA A 259 16.67 -8.64 2.26
CA ALA A 259 15.23 -8.90 2.37
C ALA A 259 14.91 -10.01 3.36
N ARG A 260 15.70 -11.08 3.37
CA ARG A 260 15.58 -12.20 4.33
C ARG A 260 15.83 -11.75 5.78
N GLU A 261 16.87 -10.95 5.98
CA GLU A 261 17.20 -10.43 7.31
C GLU A 261 16.11 -9.47 7.81
N PHE A 262 15.65 -8.56 6.97
CA PHE A 262 14.58 -7.63 7.35
C PHE A 262 13.26 -8.35 7.62
N THR A 263 12.91 -9.38 6.83
CA THR A 263 11.74 -10.23 7.07
C THR A 263 11.77 -10.88 8.46
N LYS A 264 12.95 -11.35 8.92
CA LYS A 264 13.11 -11.87 10.29
C LYS A 264 12.83 -10.81 11.35
N VAL A 265 13.29 -9.57 11.13
CA VAL A 265 13.05 -8.46 12.06
C VAL A 265 11.57 -8.10 12.11
N LEU A 266 10.88 -8.04 10.96
CA LEU A 266 9.44 -7.79 10.90
C LEU A 266 8.64 -8.85 11.66
N SER A 267 9.02 -10.14 11.50
CA SER A 267 8.43 -11.26 12.24
C SER A 267 8.63 -11.14 13.75
N GLN A 268 9.85 -10.85 14.19
CA GLN A 268 10.20 -10.68 15.61
C GLN A 268 9.43 -9.52 16.25
N LEU A 269 9.18 -8.46 15.50
CA LEU A 269 8.41 -7.28 15.94
C LEU A 269 6.89 -7.45 15.80
N GLN A 270 6.43 -8.59 15.30
CA GLN A 270 5.03 -8.89 15.04
C GLN A 270 4.35 -7.86 14.11
N ILE A 271 5.10 -7.29 13.17
CA ILE A 271 4.59 -6.39 12.16
C ILE A 271 3.99 -7.23 11.02
N TYR A 272 2.75 -6.91 10.62
CA TYR A 272 2.13 -7.61 9.49
C TYR A 272 2.92 -7.38 8.22
N HIS A 273 3.36 -8.48 7.58
CA HIS A 273 4.13 -8.40 6.34
C HIS A 273 3.92 -9.61 5.43
N ILE A 274 4.13 -9.37 4.15
CA ILE A 274 4.29 -10.39 3.13
C ILE A 274 5.68 -10.23 2.53
N SER A 275 6.46 -11.32 2.49
CA SER A 275 7.76 -11.36 1.82
C SER A 275 7.75 -12.45 0.76
N ARG A 276 8.16 -12.11 -0.46
CA ARG A 276 8.15 -12.98 -1.63
C ARG A 276 9.53 -13.02 -2.28
N GLN A 277 9.89 -14.20 -2.81
CA GLN A 277 11.08 -14.41 -3.62
C GLN A 277 10.60 -15.00 -4.95
N PHE A 278 10.90 -14.31 -6.04
CA PHE A 278 10.50 -14.76 -7.37
C PHE A 278 11.72 -14.99 -8.27
N PRO A 279 11.66 -15.86 -9.26
CA PRO A 279 12.74 -15.98 -10.25
C PRO A 279 12.96 -14.64 -10.97
N GLY A 280 14.22 -14.16 -10.96
CA GLY A 280 14.61 -12.90 -11.61
C GLY A 280 15.81 -12.27 -10.93
N SER A 281 16.23 -11.14 -11.46
CA SER A 281 17.41 -10.36 -11.06
C SER A 281 17.08 -8.87 -10.96
N HIS A 282 18.04 -8.03 -10.60
CA HIS A 282 17.93 -6.58 -10.39
C HIS A 282 17.65 -5.82 -11.71
N THR A 283 16.43 -5.93 -12.25
CA THR A 283 16.10 -5.39 -13.58
C THR A 283 14.69 -4.82 -13.63
N TRP A 284 14.48 -3.84 -14.55
CA TRP A 284 13.14 -3.33 -14.85
C TRP A 284 12.16 -4.41 -15.31
N GLN A 285 12.64 -5.48 -15.96
CA GLN A 285 11.77 -6.61 -16.33
C GLN A 285 11.17 -7.29 -15.10
N TYR A 286 11.98 -7.49 -14.06
CA TYR A 286 11.54 -8.05 -12.79
C TYR A 286 10.53 -7.11 -12.09
N TRP A 287 10.91 -5.88 -11.84
CA TRP A 287 10.09 -4.91 -11.10
C TRP A 287 8.74 -4.61 -11.76
N ARG A 288 8.74 -4.42 -13.10
CA ARG A 288 7.51 -4.23 -13.87
C ARG A 288 6.56 -5.41 -13.76
N LYS A 289 7.10 -6.65 -13.78
CA LYS A 289 6.30 -7.87 -13.66
C LYS A 289 5.65 -7.96 -12.28
N HIS A 290 6.39 -7.65 -11.21
CA HIS A 290 5.96 -7.83 -9.83
C HIS A 290 5.30 -6.61 -9.21
N LEU A 291 5.23 -5.47 -9.90
CA LEU A 291 4.44 -4.33 -9.47
C LEU A 291 2.95 -4.68 -9.26
N ALA A 292 2.41 -5.60 -10.06
CA ALA A 292 1.03 -6.07 -9.89
C ALA A 292 0.82 -6.79 -8.55
N ASP A 293 1.83 -7.51 -8.06
CA ASP A 293 1.75 -8.25 -6.79
C ASP A 293 1.70 -7.28 -5.61
N SER A 294 2.61 -6.30 -5.57
CA SER A 294 2.64 -5.28 -4.51
C SER A 294 1.40 -4.37 -4.53
N LEU A 295 0.94 -3.93 -5.69
CA LEU A 295 -0.27 -3.10 -5.79
C LEU A 295 -1.56 -3.88 -5.48
N THR A 296 -1.59 -5.20 -5.73
CA THR A 296 -2.69 -6.06 -5.27
C THR A 296 -2.71 -6.11 -3.74
N PHE A 297 -1.55 -6.29 -3.09
CA PHE A 297 -1.43 -6.19 -1.64
C PHE A 297 -1.92 -4.83 -1.13
N VAL A 298 -1.49 -3.72 -1.72
CA VAL A 298 -1.94 -2.37 -1.34
C VAL A 298 -3.46 -2.24 -1.43
N GLY A 299 -4.06 -2.70 -2.53
CA GLY A 299 -5.51 -2.66 -2.72
C GLY A 299 -6.28 -3.51 -1.70
N GLU A 300 -5.72 -4.63 -1.28
CA GLU A 300 -6.28 -5.46 -0.21
C GLU A 300 -6.21 -4.72 1.14
N GLN A 301 -5.06 -4.09 1.47
CA GLN A 301 -4.94 -3.34 2.71
C GLN A 301 -5.91 -2.14 2.75
N PHE A 302 -6.12 -1.43 1.64
CA PHE A 302 -7.12 -0.35 1.57
C PHE A 302 -8.53 -0.86 1.92
N ARG A 303 -8.95 -2.02 1.39
CA ARG A 303 -10.27 -2.61 1.69
C ARG A 303 -10.39 -3.07 3.14
N LEU A 304 -9.33 -3.67 3.68
CA LEU A 304 -9.32 -4.09 5.09
C LEU A 304 -9.42 -2.89 6.02
N SER A 305 -8.74 -1.79 5.69
CA SER A 305 -8.85 -0.53 6.44
C SER A 305 -10.27 0.05 6.37
N GLU A 306 -10.90 0.03 5.21
CA GLU A 306 -12.30 0.48 5.06
C GLU A 306 -13.24 -0.31 5.97
N ILE A 307 -13.13 -1.65 5.97
CA ILE A 307 -13.96 -2.52 6.82
C ILE A 307 -13.72 -2.22 8.31
N ALA A 308 -12.46 -2.05 8.72
CA ALA A 308 -12.14 -1.74 10.10
C ALA A 308 -12.75 -0.41 10.56
N HIS A 309 -12.58 0.66 9.78
CA HIS A 309 -13.17 1.97 10.09
C HIS A 309 -14.71 1.96 10.07
N ALA A 310 -15.31 1.16 9.19
CA ALA A 310 -16.76 0.97 9.17
C ALA A 310 -17.26 0.31 10.46
N SER A 311 -16.56 -0.70 10.96
CA SER A 311 -16.88 -1.42 12.19
C SER A 311 -16.76 -0.55 13.44
N ASP A 312 -15.70 0.28 13.50
CA ASP A 312 -15.49 1.22 14.62
C ASP A 312 -16.63 2.25 14.72
N ASN A 313 -17.10 2.75 13.56
CA ASN A 313 -18.21 3.70 13.50
C ASN A 313 -19.58 3.08 13.89
N LEU A 314 -19.74 1.76 13.83
CA LEU A 314 -20.95 1.05 14.25
C LEU A 314 -21.00 0.75 15.75
N GLY A 315 -19.95 1.06 16.51
CA GLY A 315 -19.92 0.86 17.95
C GLY A 315 -20.02 -0.62 18.38
N PHE A 316 -19.52 -1.55 17.59
CA PHE A 316 -19.32 -2.91 18.04
C PHE A 316 -18.18 -2.92 19.06
N ASP A 317 -18.54 -2.60 20.31
CA ASP A 317 -17.67 -2.72 21.47
C ASP A 317 -17.07 -4.14 21.51
N GLN A 318 -15.76 -4.22 21.51
CA GLN A 318 -15.05 -5.42 21.94
C GLN A 318 -15.59 -5.83 23.33
N PRO A 319 -15.85 -7.11 23.58
CA PRO A 319 -16.31 -7.52 24.89
C PRO A 319 -15.30 -7.06 25.94
N LYS A 320 -15.75 -6.20 26.87
CA LYS A 320 -14.96 -5.82 28.03
C LYS A 320 -14.66 -7.10 28.78
N ASN A 321 -13.40 -7.54 28.75
CA ASN A 321 -12.92 -8.56 29.67
C ASN A 321 -13.07 -8.01 31.10
N ASN A 322 -14.19 -8.31 31.73
CA ASN A 322 -14.33 -8.17 33.16
C ASN A 322 -13.39 -9.20 33.82
N GLN A 323 -12.18 -8.76 34.15
CA GLN A 323 -11.38 -9.42 35.16
C GLN A 323 -11.82 -8.84 36.51
N ASN A 324 -12.65 -9.62 37.23
CA ASN A 324 -12.76 -9.54 38.70
C ASN A 324 -11.64 -10.39 39.30
#